data_c43be2ccfe24981174ed8dded93f5b59
#
_entry.id   c43be2ccfe24981174ed8dded93f5b59
#
_cell.length_a   1.000
_cell.length_b   1.000
_cell.length_c   1.000
_cell.angle_alpha   90.00
_cell.angle_beta   90.00
_cell.angle_gamma   90.00
#
_symmetry.space_group_name_H-M   'P 1'
#
loop_
_entity.id
_entity.type
_entity.pdbx_description
1 polymer ?
#
loop_
_entity_poly.entity_id
_entity_poly.type
_entity_poly.pdbx_seq_one_letter_code
_entity_poly.pdbx_strand_id
1 'polypeptide(L)'
;MASAQSYERDMDADDLSKVDQAILDVLKEGRATKGALTDWTGFSRNSVYNRLEVLEAGDLVACVHEGTRLFELIDDPRKGNDHN
;
A
#
# COMPACT_ATOMS: atom_id res chain seq x y z
N MET A 1 1.87 -27.40 -4.65
CA MET A 1 1.92 -26.97 -4.60
C MET A 1 1.83 -26.09 -4.19
N ALA A 2 1.80 -26.29 -3.86
CA ALA A 2 1.64 -25.49 -3.24
C ALA A 2 1.90 -24.41 -3.45
N SER A 3 2.47 -24.41 -3.71
CA SER A 3 2.79 -23.32 -4.14
C SER A 3 1.80 -22.44 -4.43
N ALA A 4 0.82 -22.89 -4.73
CA ALA A 4 -0.14 -22.07 -5.15
C ALA A 4 -0.43 -21.04 -4.24
N GLN A 5 -0.49 -21.35 -3.13
CA GLN A 5 -0.90 -20.44 -2.27
C GLN A 5 -0.09 -19.35 -2.07
N SER A 6 1.05 -19.54 -2.28
CA SER A 6 1.87 -18.51 -1.87
C SER A 6 1.65 -17.34 -2.64
N TYR A 7 1.11 -17.42 -3.80
CA TYR A 7 1.09 -16.23 -4.39
C TYR A 7 -0.15 -15.60 -4.48
N GLU A 8 -1.07 -16.06 -3.87
CA GLU A 8 -2.22 -15.36 -3.96
C GLU A 8 -2.07 -14.09 -3.32
N ARG A 9 -1.25 -13.96 -2.35
CA ARG A 9 -1.11 -12.69 -1.71
C ARG A 9 0.32 -12.46 -1.55
N ASP A 10 0.85 -11.50 -2.25
CA ASP A 10 2.23 -11.22 -2.22
C ASP A 10 2.67 -10.62 -0.92
N MET A 11 1.81 -9.92 -0.23
CA MET A 11 2.18 -9.28 1.00
C MET A 11 1.11 -9.49 2.03
N ASP A 12 1.50 -9.82 3.26
CA ASP A 12 0.54 -9.83 4.32
C ASP A 12 1.04 -8.89 5.40
N ALA A 13 0.33 -8.81 6.51
CA ALA A 13 0.63 -7.81 7.51
C ALA A 13 2.06 -7.86 7.99
N ASP A 14 2.63 -9.05 8.05
CA ASP A 14 3.99 -9.19 8.55
C ASP A 14 5.04 -8.71 7.58
N ASP A 15 4.70 -8.58 6.33
CA ASP A 15 5.66 -8.15 5.33
C ASP A 15 5.71 -6.64 5.16
N LEU A 16 4.90 -5.91 5.88
CA LEU A 16 4.82 -4.48 5.69
C LEU A 16 5.92 -3.74 6.41
N SER A 17 6.59 -2.86 5.70
CA SER A 17 7.60 -2.00 6.31
C SER A 17 6.92 -0.84 7.00
N LYS A 18 7.68 -0.01 7.71
CA LYS A 18 7.11 1.17 8.32
C LYS A 18 6.56 2.12 7.29
N VAL A 19 7.23 2.23 6.15
CA VAL A 19 6.75 3.09 5.08
C VAL A 19 5.43 2.55 4.55
N ASP A 20 5.33 1.25 4.37
CA ASP A 20 4.10 0.63 3.89
C ASP A 20 2.95 0.93 4.84
N GLN A 21 3.20 0.77 6.13
CA GLN A 21 2.15 1.00 7.11
C GLN A 21 1.69 2.45 7.10
N ALA A 22 2.63 3.37 6.96
CA ALA A 22 2.27 4.78 6.91
C ALA A 22 1.44 5.10 5.67
N ILE A 23 1.80 4.51 4.53
CA ILE A 23 1.05 4.74 3.31
C ILE A 23 -0.37 4.19 3.46
N LEU A 24 -0.50 2.99 3.98
CA LEU A 24 -1.83 2.41 4.16
C LEU A 24 -2.67 3.20 5.14
N ASP A 25 -2.06 3.74 6.18
CA ASP A 25 -2.77 4.55 7.15
C ASP A 25 -3.35 5.80 6.49
N VAL A 26 -2.58 6.46 5.62
CA VAL A 26 -3.08 7.63 4.92
C VAL A 26 -4.21 7.24 3.99
N LEU A 27 -4.03 6.15 3.25
CA LEU A 27 -5.04 5.75 2.26
C LEU A 27 -6.32 5.22 2.89
N LYS A 28 -6.26 4.81 4.16
CA LYS A 28 -7.48 4.45 4.86
C LYS A 28 -8.39 5.64 5.02
N GLU A 29 -7.81 6.83 5.06
CA GLU A 29 -8.62 8.03 5.25
C GLU A 29 -9.18 8.54 3.92
N GLY A 30 -8.60 8.11 2.80
CA GLY A 30 -9.06 8.53 1.49
C GLY A 30 -7.96 8.45 0.48
N ARG A 31 -8.27 8.72 -0.75
CA ARG A 31 -7.30 8.68 -1.83
C ARG A 31 -6.25 9.75 -1.64
N ALA A 32 -5.07 9.50 -2.15
CA ALA A 32 -3.99 10.47 -2.05
C ALA A 32 -3.06 10.35 -3.23
N THR A 33 -2.44 11.45 -3.61
CA THR A 33 -1.44 11.45 -4.68
C THR A 33 -0.10 11.04 -4.10
N LYS A 34 0.86 10.70 -4.97
CA LYS A 34 2.20 10.40 -4.52
C LYS A 34 2.79 11.53 -3.71
N GLY A 35 2.58 12.75 -4.17
CA GLY A 35 3.13 13.90 -3.45
C GLY A 35 2.53 14.03 -2.06
N ALA A 36 1.22 13.86 -1.96
CA ALA A 36 0.56 13.94 -0.68
C ALA A 36 1.06 12.82 0.24
N LEU A 37 1.25 11.63 -0.30
CA LEU A 37 1.74 10.53 0.52
C LEU A 37 3.13 10.83 1.05
N THR A 38 3.98 11.41 0.22
CA THR A 38 5.31 11.79 0.66
C THR A 38 5.23 12.80 1.79
N ASP A 39 4.40 13.82 1.62
CA ASP A 39 4.27 14.86 2.63
C ASP A 39 3.67 14.34 3.91
N TRP A 40 2.62 13.57 3.82
CA TRP A 40 1.87 13.18 5.00
C TRP A 40 2.52 12.04 5.77
N THR A 41 3.26 11.18 5.08
CA THR A 41 3.94 10.10 5.79
C THR A 41 5.26 10.56 6.39
N GLY A 42 5.84 11.61 5.82
CA GLY A 42 7.12 12.10 6.32
C GLY A 42 8.32 11.31 5.85
N PHE A 43 8.13 10.31 5.02
CA PHE A 43 9.24 9.53 4.50
C PHE A 43 9.74 10.15 3.20
N SER A 44 10.93 9.74 2.76
CA SER A 44 11.51 10.32 1.56
C SER A 44 10.73 9.92 0.33
N ARG A 45 10.85 10.74 -0.70
CA ARG A 45 10.17 10.48 -1.96
C ARG A 45 10.53 9.11 -2.50
N ASN A 46 11.82 8.77 -2.47
CA ASN A 46 12.25 7.49 -2.98
C ASN A 46 11.62 6.34 -2.23
N SER A 47 11.57 6.43 -0.92
CA SER A 47 10.99 5.38 -0.11
C SER A 47 9.52 5.20 -0.44
N VAL A 48 8.79 6.29 -0.49
CA VAL A 48 7.36 6.23 -0.74
C VAL A 48 7.10 5.69 -2.15
N TYR A 49 7.81 6.20 -3.14
CA TYR A 49 7.57 5.79 -4.53
C TYR A 49 7.90 4.32 -4.74
N ASN A 50 9.01 3.86 -4.16
CA ASN A 50 9.39 2.47 -4.31
C ASN A 50 8.37 1.56 -3.65
N ARG A 51 7.90 1.93 -2.47
CA ARG A 51 6.94 1.07 -1.79
C ARG A 51 5.57 1.10 -2.44
N LEU A 52 5.20 2.23 -3.04
CA LEU A 52 3.94 2.27 -3.78
C LEU A 52 3.94 1.27 -4.93
N GLU A 53 5.08 1.12 -5.60
CA GLU A 53 5.17 0.15 -6.67
C GLU A 53 4.98 -1.27 -6.14
N VAL A 54 5.57 -1.56 -5.00
CA VAL A 54 5.44 -2.87 -4.40
C VAL A 54 4.01 -3.12 -3.95
N LEU A 55 3.41 -2.14 -3.31
CA LEU A 55 2.04 -2.27 -2.82
C LEU A 55 1.05 -2.40 -3.97
N GLU A 56 1.32 -1.69 -5.06
CA GLU A 56 0.46 -1.77 -6.22
C GLU A 56 0.60 -3.16 -6.87
N ALA A 57 1.81 -3.67 -6.97
CA ALA A 57 2.03 -5.00 -7.53
C ALA A 57 1.37 -6.08 -6.69
N GLY A 58 1.25 -5.86 -5.39
CA GLY A 58 0.60 -6.80 -4.50
C GLY A 58 -0.91 -6.60 -4.40
N ASP A 59 -1.45 -5.68 -5.17
CA ASP A 59 -2.89 -5.40 -5.18
C ASP A 59 -3.41 -4.86 -3.86
N LEU A 60 -2.57 -4.20 -3.11
CA LEU A 60 -3.01 -3.54 -1.89
C LEU A 60 -3.47 -2.12 -2.17
N VAL A 61 -2.90 -1.50 -3.19
CA VAL A 61 -3.31 -0.16 -3.60
C VAL A 61 -3.41 -0.13 -5.12
N ALA A 62 -4.13 0.82 -5.65
CA ALA A 62 -4.25 0.99 -7.10
C ALA A 62 -4.18 2.46 -7.46
N CYS A 63 -3.58 2.75 -8.60
CA CYS A 63 -3.56 4.10 -9.12
C CYS A 63 -4.85 4.30 -9.90
N VAL A 64 -5.70 5.19 -9.42
CA VAL A 64 -7.00 5.38 -10.04
C VAL A 64 -7.04 6.57 -10.98
N HIS A 65 -5.96 7.35 -11.04
CA HIS A 65 -5.89 8.44 -12.01
C HIS A 65 -4.43 8.62 -12.37
N GLU A 66 -4.07 8.17 -13.58
CA GLU A 66 -2.67 8.18 -13.98
C GLU A 66 -2.08 9.58 -14.11
N GLY A 67 -2.86 10.51 -14.55
CA GLY A 67 -2.36 11.86 -14.77
C GLY A 67 -1.83 12.49 -13.49
N THR A 68 -2.51 12.30 -12.37
CA THR A 68 -2.07 12.88 -11.12
C THR A 68 -1.47 11.83 -10.20
N ARG A 69 -1.42 10.59 -10.63
CA ARG A 69 -0.91 9.48 -9.81
C ARG A 69 -1.67 9.44 -8.48
N LEU A 70 -2.98 9.34 -8.57
CA LEU A 70 -3.85 9.29 -7.41
C LEU A 70 -4.07 7.84 -7.03
N PHE A 71 -3.76 7.50 -5.79
CA PHE A 71 -3.84 6.12 -5.32
C PHE A 71 -4.99 5.92 -4.36
N GLU A 72 -5.52 4.71 -4.35
CA GLU A 72 -6.58 4.38 -3.42
C GLU A 72 -6.28 3.02 -2.80
N LEU A 73 -6.74 2.80 -1.58
CA LEU A 73 -6.53 1.55 -0.88
C LEU A 73 -7.48 0.50 -1.43
N ILE A 74 -6.95 -0.65 -1.78
CA ILE A 74 -7.74 -1.76 -2.26
C ILE A 74 -7.91 -2.79 -1.15
N ASP A 75 -6.83 -3.15 -0.50
CA ASP A 75 -6.90 -4.17 0.54
C ASP A 75 -5.83 -3.88 1.58
N ASP A 76 -6.22 -3.81 2.83
CA ASP A 76 -5.26 -3.60 3.90
C ASP A 76 -5.12 -4.93 4.62
N PRO A 77 -3.97 -5.59 4.48
CA PRO A 77 -3.82 -6.91 5.08
C PRO A 77 -3.86 -6.87 6.60
N ARG A 78 -3.66 -5.70 7.19
CA ARG A 78 -3.71 -5.59 8.64
C ARG A 78 -5.13 -5.69 9.17
N LYS A 79 -6.10 -5.31 8.29
CA LYS A 79 -7.43 -5.20 8.77
C LYS A 79 -8.04 -6.54 9.12
N GLY A 80 -7.61 -7.57 8.52
CA GLY A 80 -8.14 -8.87 8.82
C GLY A 80 -7.89 -9.30 10.23
N ASN A 81 -6.93 -8.75 10.86
CA ASN A 81 -6.61 -9.11 12.19
C ASN A 81 -7.46 -8.43 13.18
N ASP A 82 -8.07 -7.40 12.80
CA ASP A 82 -8.82 -6.72 13.70
C ASP A 82 -10.03 -7.32 14.07
N HIS A 83 -10.60 -7.99 13.26
CA HIS A 83 -11.82 -8.34 13.53
C HIS A 83 -11.97 -9.43 14.26
N ASN A 84 -11.47 -9.87 14.69
CA ASN A 84 -11.68 -10.86 15.40
C ASN A 84 -11.94 -10.68 16.52
#